data_c9a1f4c3df9833bd5849eea9b85fa417
#
_entry.id   c9a1f4c3df9833bd5849eea9b85fa417
#
_cell.length_a   1.000
_cell.length_b   1.000
_cell.length_c   1.000
_cell.angle_alpha   90.00
_cell.angle_beta   90.00
_cell.angle_gamma   90.00
#
_symmetry.space_group_name_H-M   'P 1'
#
loop_
_entity.id
_entity.type
_entity.pdbx_description
1 polymer ?
#
loop_
_entity_poly.entity_id
_entity_poly.type
_entity_poly.pdbx_seq_one_letter_code
_entity_poly.pdbx_strand_id
1 'polypeptide(L)'
;QRQMCIRDRIVREAEQLVADGYKELLLLGQNVNSYGRGTDVDFPELLRRINAIPGEFKISYMSSHPKDATHELIDTIAECEKVTRHFHLPVQSGSSRILKLMNRSYTREHYLELINYAKEHIPDVALTSDIIVGFPGETYEDFQETLSLIREVKYDSLFTFIYSPRKGTKAAEMPDPISQEEKGRWFRELLEVQGEIGCSSSVSYTHLRAHE
;
A
#
# COMPACT_ATOMS: atom_id res chain seq x y z
N GLN A 1 -6.11 25.25 -17.51
CA GLN A 1 -7.60 25.26 -17.58
C GLN A 1 -8.22 23.86 -17.53
N ARG A 2 -7.68 22.86 -18.27
CA ARG A 2 -8.25 21.48 -18.29
C ARG A 2 -8.11 20.74 -16.95
N GLN A 3 -7.03 20.98 -16.20
CA GLN A 3 -6.82 20.37 -14.89
C GLN A 3 -7.74 20.96 -13.81
N MET A 4 -8.02 22.26 -13.87
CA MET A 4 -8.94 22.91 -12.94
C MET A 4 -10.38 22.36 -13.06
N CYS A 5 -10.85 22.07 -14.27
CA CYS A 5 -12.17 21.44 -14.49
C CYS A 5 -12.28 20.01 -13.94
N ILE A 6 -11.18 19.23 -13.93
CA ILE A 6 -11.20 17.86 -13.39
C ILE A 6 -11.28 17.88 -11.86
N ARG A 7 -10.55 18.75 -11.20
CA ARG A 7 -10.53 18.91 -9.73
C ARG A 7 -11.89 19.29 -9.16
N ASP A 8 -12.49 20.36 -9.71
CA ASP A 8 -13.81 20.82 -9.30
C ASP A 8 -14.88 19.75 -9.55
N ARG A 9 -14.68 18.93 -10.57
CA ARG A 9 -15.56 17.81 -10.88
C ARG A 9 -15.50 16.70 -9.82
N ILE A 10 -14.29 16.30 -9.35
CA ILE A 10 -14.16 15.25 -8.34
C ILE A 10 -14.79 15.65 -7.01
N VAL A 11 -14.54 16.88 -6.55
CA VAL A 11 -15.13 17.38 -5.29
C VAL A 11 -16.65 17.50 -5.43
N ARG A 12 -17.17 18.03 -6.54
CA ARG A 12 -18.63 18.12 -6.78
C ARG A 12 -19.28 16.74 -6.89
N GLU A 13 -18.60 15.77 -7.51
CA GLU A 13 -19.10 14.40 -7.58
C GLU A 13 -19.17 13.78 -6.19
N ALA A 14 -18.15 14.01 -5.34
CA ALA A 14 -18.17 13.59 -3.95
C ALA A 14 -19.30 14.27 -3.15
N GLU A 15 -19.50 15.58 -3.31
CA GLU A 15 -20.61 16.33 -2.70
C GLU A 15 -21.98 15.73 -3.09
N GLN A 16 -22.16 15.43 -4.38
CA GLN A 16 -23.40 14.83 -4.87
C GLN A 16 -23.64 13.43 -4.31
N LEU A 17 -22.61 12.58 -4.30
CA LEU A 17 -22.72 11.23 -3.73
C LEU A 17 -23.08 11.27 -2.23
N VAL A 18 -22.45 12.17 -1.47
CA VAL A 18 -22.80 12.38 -0.05
C VAL A 18 -24.26 12.87 0.11
N ALA A 19 -24.70 13.81 -0.73
CA ALA A 19 -26.08 14.30 -0.73
C ALA A 19 -27.08 13.18 -1.09
N ASP A 20 -26.70 12.26 -1.98
CA ASP A 20 -27.49 11.09 -2.36
C ASP A 20 -27.49 9.99 -1.28
N GLY A 21 -26.75 10.20 -0.16
CA GLY A 21 -26.76 9.32 1.01
C GLY A 21 -25.70 8.21 1.03
N TYR A 22 -24.73 8.23 0.11
CA TYR A 22 -23.61 7.28 0.15
C TYR A 22 -22.75 7.50 1.41
N LYS A 23 -22.38 6.40 2.06
CA LYS A 23 -21.63 6.40 3.32
C LYS A 23 -20.15 6.06 3.17
N GLU A 24 -19.72 5.69 1.98
CA GLU A 24 -18.33 5.41 1.66
C GLU A 24 -18.00 5.88 0.25
N LEU A 25 -16.91 6.61 0.13
CA LEU A 25 -16.35 7.08 -1.12
C LEU A 25 -15.00 6.39 -1.34
N LEU A 26 -14.87 5.62 -2.41
CA LEU A 26 -13.62 4.98 -2.79
C LEU A 26 -12.96 5.74 -3.94
N LEU A 27 -11.78 6.32 -3.67
CA LEU A 27 -10.98 7.03 -4.67
C LEU A 27 -10.10 6.01 -5.41
N LEU A 28 -10.27 5.93 -6.73
CA LEU A 28 -9.56 5.00 -7.60
C LEU A 28 -8.72 5.72 -8.64
N GLY A 29 -7.55 5.18 -8.91
CA GLY A 29 -6.65 5.63 -9.97
C GLY A 29 -5.56 4.58 -10.24
N GLN A 30 -4.75 4.77 -11.28
CA GLN A 30 -3.60 3.90 -11.53
C GLN A 30 -2.50 4.07 -10.46
N ASN A 31 -2.33 5.29 -9.97
CA ASN A 31 -1.47 5.67 -8.86
C ASN A 31 -2.07 6.94 -8.26
N VAL A 32 -2.95 6.79 -7.27
CA VAL A 32 -3.70 7.91 -6.67
C VAL A 32 -2.77 8.93 -6.02
N ASN A 33 -1.64 8.50 -5.47
CA ASN A 33 -0.67 9.38 -4.80
C ASN A 33 -0.01 10.37 -5.76
N SER A 34 0.01 10.07 -7.07
CA SER A 34 0.55 10.97 -8.09
C SER A 34 -0.46 11.99 -8.61
N TYR A 35 -1.70 11.96 -8.12
CA TYR A 35 -2.73 12.92 -8.52
C TYR A 35 -2.29 14.34 -8.24
N GLY A 36 -2.43 15.22 -9.22
CA GLY A 36 -2.14 16.63 -9.10
C GLY A 36 -0.67 16.99 -8.82
N ARG A 37 0.26 16.03 -8.95
CA ARG A 37 1.68 16.28 -8.67
C ARG A 37 2.22 17.48 -9.45
N GLY A 38 2.84 18.42 -8.72
CA GLY A 38 3.36 19.66 -9.29
C GLY A 38 2.28 20.71 -9.62
N THR A 39 1.08 20.54 -9.11
CA THR A 39 -0.01 21.52 -9.16
C THR A 39 -0.38 21.99 -7.76
N ASP A 40 -1.21 22.99 -7.67
CA ASP A 40 -1.73 23.58 -6.42
C ASP A 40 -2.75 22.70 -5.69
N VAL A 41 -3.19 21.60 -6.30
CA VAL A 41 -4.07 20.61 -5.67
C VAL A 41 -3.54 19.20 -5.99
N ASP A 42 -2.75 18.67 -5.12
CA ASP A 42 -2.28 17.30 -5.12
C ASP A 42 -3.23 16.35 -4.38
N PHE A 43 -2.82 15.10 -4.18
CA PHE A 43 -3.67 14.11 -3.54
C PHE A 43 -3.95 14.42 -2.06
N PRO A 44 -2.98 14.84 -1.23
CA PRO A 44 -3.24 15.34 0.12
C PRO A 44 -4.30 16.44 0.17
N GLU A 45 -4.14 17.48 -0.66
CA GLU A 45 -5.10 18.59 -0.70
C GLU A 45 -6.49 18.15 -1.18
N LEU A 46 -6.56 17.20 -2.13
CA LEU A 46 -7.83 16.60 -2.56
C LEU A 46 -8.53 15.89 -1.39
N LEU A 47 -7.78 15.10 -0.60
CA LEU A 47 -8.32 14.42 0.60
C LEU A 47 -8.88 15.43 1.60
N ARG A 48 -8.16 16.53 1.89
CA ARG A 48 -8.62 17.59 2.80
C ARG A 48 -9.94 18.22 2.29
N ARG A 49 -10.04 18.51 0.99
CA ARG A 49 -11.27 19.09 0.39
C ARG A 49 -12.46 18.13 0.50
N ILE A 50 -12.28 16.85 0.21
CA ILE A 50 -13.35 15.86 0.33
C ILE A 50 -13.71 15.67 1.81
N ASN A 51 -12.73 15.65 2.72
CA ASN A 51 -12.97 15.55 4.16
C ASN A 51 -13.78 16.72 4.72
N ALA A 52 -13.67 17.90 4.13
CA ALA A 52 -14.41 19.10 4.53
C ALA A 52 -15.90 19.08 4.12
N ILE A 53 -16.33 18.18 3.23
CA ILE A 53 -17.74 18.03 2.82
C ILE A 53 -18.58 17.66 4.05
N PRO A 54 -19.67 18.39 4.37
CA PRO A 54 -20.54 18.07 5.49
C PRO A 54 -21.21 16.68 5.35
N GLY A 55 -21.37 15.97 6.46
CA GLY A 55 -22.04 14.66 6.50
C GLY A 55 -21.18 13.56 7.08
N GLU A 56 -21.80 12.44 7.40
CA GLU A 56 -21.16 11.24 7.95
C GLU A 56 -20.88 10.24 6.82
N PHE A 57 -19.64 10.13 6.39
CA PHE A 57 -19.15 9.19 5.40
C PHE A 57 -17.67 8.89 5.61
N LYS A 58 -17.17 7.85 4.98
CA LYS A 58 -15.76 7.46 4.99
C LYS A 58 -15.15 7.67 3.61
N ILE A 59 -13.85 7.98 3.60
CA ILE A 59 -13.04 8.12 2.40
C ILE A 59 -11.99 7.02 2.41
N SER A 60 -12.04 6.15 1.42
CA SER A 60 -11.06 5.10 1.15
C SER A 60 -10.35 5.39 -0.18
N TYR A 61 -9.14 4.89 -0.34
CA TYR A 61 -8.40 5.01 -1.60
C TYR A 61 -7.56 3.76 -1.85
N MET A 62 -7.30 3.48 -3.13
CA MET A 62 -6.49 2.31 -3.54
C MET A 62 -5.46 2.71 -4.60
N SER A 63 -4.54 1.78 -4.87
CA SER A 63 -3.49 1.94 -5.88
C SER A 63 -2.43 2.98 -5.53
N SER A 64 -1.98 2.99 -4.27
CA SER A 64 -0.81 3.75 -3.83
C SER A 64 0.49 3.17 -4.38
N HIS A 65 1.49 4.03 -4.54
CA HIS A 65 2.82 3.61 -4.95
C HIS A 65 3.88 4.20 -4.01
N PRO A 66 4.84 3.42 -3.48
CA PRO A 66 5.83 3.91 -2.50
C PRO A 66 6.64 5.12 -2.97
N LYS A 67 6.93 5.20 -4.26
CA LYS A 67 7.62 6.36 -4.86
C LYS A 67 6.92 7.70 -4.62
N ASP A 68 5.60 7.70 -4.58
CA ASP A 68 4.79 8.91 -4.50
C ASP A 68 4.06 9.03 -3.14
N ALA A 69 4.38 8.14 -2.18
CA ALA A 69 4.00 8.29 -0.79
C ALA A 69 4.93 9.33 -0.13
N THR A 70 4.33 10.30 0.55
CA THR A 70 5.04 11.40 1.22
C THR A 70 4.62 11.50 2.66
N HIS A 71 5.46 12.13 3.51
CA HIS A 71 5.08 12.45 4.89
C HIS A 71 3.81 13.30 4.92
N GLU A 72 3.66 14.27 4.01
CA GLU A 72 2.45 15.10 3.93
C GLU A 72 1.18 14.26 3.68
N LEU A 73 1.25 13.21 2.85
CA LEU A 73 0.11 12.31 2.67
C LEU A 73 -0.22 11.57 3.98
N ILE A 74 0.80 11.09 4.69
CA ILE A 74 0.63 10.38 5.97
C ILE A 74 0.02 11.32 7.02
N ASP A 75 0.52 12.55 7.14
CA ASP A 75 -0.03 13.57 8.03
C ASP A 75 -1.48 13.89 7.68
N THR A 76 -1.80 14.01 6.38
CA THR A 76 -3.17 14.26 5.92
C THR A 76 -4.12 13.11 6.29
N ILE A 77 -3.67 11.85 6.19
CA ILE A 77 -4.47 10.69 6.61
C ILE A 77 -4.72 10.73 8.11
N ALA A 78 -3.73 11.14 8.91
CA ALA A 78 -3.86 11.27 10.36
C ALA A 78 -4.81 12.40 10.77
N GLU A 79 -4.78 13.54 10.07
CA GLU A 79 -5.57 14.74 10.34
C GLU A 79 -7.04 14.60 9.88
N CYS A 80 -7.31 13.89 8.78
CA CYS A 80 -8.61 13.78 8.16
C CYS A 80 -9.45 12.67 8.79
N GLU A 81 -10.40 13.03 9.67
CA GLU A 81 -11.22 12.06 10.43
C GLU A 81 -12.05 11.10 9.56
N LYS A 82 -12.44 11.53 8.35
CA LYS A 82 -13.24 10.71 7.43
C LYS A 82 -12.39 9.77 6.59
N VAL A 83 -11.06 10.03 6.49
CA VAL A 83 -10.15 9.15 5.76
C VAL A 83 -9.90 7.89 6.58
N THR A 84 -10.04 6.73 5.95
CA THR A 84 -9.78 5.45 6.62
C THR A 84 -8.30 5.34 6.99
N ARG A 85 -8.01 4.85 8.20
CA ARG A 85 -6.65 4.60 8.69
C ARG A 85 -6.07 3.30 8.10
N HIS A 86 -6.38 3.03 6.85
CA HIS A 86 -5.87 1.91 6.09
C HIS A 86 -4.83 2.41 5.08
N PHE A 87 -3.59 2.02 5.29
CA PHE A 87 -2.46 2.42 4.44
C PHE A 87 -1.97 1.23 3.63
N HIS A 88 -2.51 1.09 2.42
CA HIS A 88 -2.07 0.08 1.47
C HIS A 88 -0.89 0.60 0.66
N LEU A 89 0.30 0.04 0.88
CA LEU A 89 1.53 0.47 0.21
C LEU A 89 2.28 -0.76 -0.35
N PRO A 90 2.07 -1.11 -1.63
CA PRO A 90 2.68 -2.28 -2.27
C PRO A 90 4.20 -2.19 -2.36
N VAL A 91 4.93 -2.99 -1.56
CA VAL A 91 6.41 -3.02 -1.60
C VAL A 91 6.95 -3.88 -2.72
N GLN A 92 6.28 -4.94 -3.08
CA GLN A 92 6.62 -5.95 -4.09
C GLN A 92 7.75 -6.90 -3.70
N SER A 93 8.85 -6.44 -3.10
CA SER A 93 9.98 -7.23 -2.61
C SER A 93 10.68 -6.50 -1.45
N GLY A 94 11.27 -7.25 -0.53
CA GLY A 94 12.09 -6.71 0.56
C GLY A 94 13.56 -6.49 0.17
N SER A 95 13.99 -6.93 -1.02
CA SER A 95 15.35 -6.73 -1.51
C SER A 95 15.44 -5.52 -2.43
N SER A 96 16.28 -4.53 -2.06
CA SER A 96 16.53 -3.34 -2.88
C SER A 96 17.12 -3.72 -4.26
N ARG A 97 17.84 -4.85 -4.36
CA ARG A 97 18.34 -5.39 -5.62
C ARG A 97 17.19 -5.84 -6.54
N ILE A 98 16.24 -6.56 -6.01
CA ILE A 98 15.07 -7.04 -6.75
C ILE A 98 14.14 -5.89 -7.11
N LEU A 99 13.92 -4.94 -6.21
CA LEU A 99 13.16 -3.72 -6.51
C LEU A 99 13.75 -2.97 -7.73
N LYS A 100 15.07 -2.86 -7.82
CA LYS A 100 15.74 -2.28 -8.98
C LYS A 100 15.50 -3.09 -10.27
N LEU A 101 15.55 -4.42 -10.21
CA LEU A 101 15.23 -5.29 -11.36
C LEU A 101 13.76 -5.17 -11.78
N MET A 102 12.84 -4.99 -10.83
CA MET A 102 11.43 -4.70 -11.08
C MET A 102 11.17 -3.27 -11.59
N ASN A 103 12.23 -2.49 -11.85
CA ASN A 103 12.15 -1.07 -12.24
C ASN A 103 11.41 -0.20 -11.21
N ARG A 104 11.59 -0.51 -9.93
CA ARG A 104 11.09 0.31 -8.82
C ARG A 104 12.12 1.36 -8.45
N SER A 105 11.68 2.60 -8.24
CA SER A 105 12.53 3.75 -7.96
C SER A 105 12.66 4.07 -6.47
N TYR A 106 12.40 3.10 -5.61
CA TYR A 106 12.57 3.17 -4.16
C TYR A 106 13.37 1.98 -3.66
N THR A 107 13.96 2.11 -2.48
CA THR A 107 14.71 1.06 -1.79
C THR A 107 13.93 0.53 -0.58
N ARG A 108 14.39 -0.57 0.00
CA ARG A 108 13.88 -1.13 1.26
C ARG A 108 13.92 -0.08 2.39
N GLU A 109 15.04 0.64 2.50
CA GLU A 109 15.27 1.62 3.55
C GLU A 109 14.26 2.78 3.47
N HIS A 110 14.06 3.33 2.27
CA HIS A 110 13.05 4.37 2.05
C HIS A 110 11.63 3.87 2.32
N TYR A 111 11.33 2.63 1.94
CA TYR A 111 10.03 2.03 2.24
C TYR A 111 9.80 1.90 3.74
N LEU A 112 10.80 1.39 4.49
CA LEU A 112 10.73 1.25 5.95
C LEU A 112 10.60 2.61 6.65
N GLU A 113 11.27 3.63 6.15
CA GLU A 113 11.14 5.01 6.67
C GLU A 113 9.69 5.49 6.57
N LEU A 114 9.03 5.33 5.42
CA LEU A 114 7.63 5.69 5.24
C LEU A 114 6.68 4.89 6.14
N ILE A 115 6.91 3.59 6.28
CA ILE A 115 6.09 2.72 7.14
C ILE A 115 6.23 3.09 8.62
N ASN A 116 7.45 3.35 9.08
CA ASN A 116 7.70 3.76 10.45
C ASN A 116 7.08 5.12 10.75
N TYR A 117 7.20 6.06 9.81
CA TYR A 117 6.53 7.36 9.91
C TYR A 117 5.00 7.21 9.98
N ALA A 118 4.42 6.33 9.15
CA ALA A 118 2.97 6.08 9.19
C ALA A 118 2.53 5.47 10.54
N LYS A 119 3.30 4.53 11.11
CA LYS A 119 3.01 3.94 12.42
C LYS A 119 3.09 4.95 13.56
N GLU A 120 3.99 5.91 13.45
CA GLU A 120 4.17 6.95 14.47
C GLU A 120 3.07 8.01 14.43
N HIS A 121 2.58 8.36 13.23
CA HIS A 121 1.68 9.51 13.03
C HIS A 121 0.21 9.12 12.85
N ILE A 122 -0.10 7.90 12.37
CA ILE A 122 -1.48 7.45 12.21
C ILE A 122 -1.82 6.46 13.33
N PRO A 123 -2.61 6.84 14.34
CA PRO A 123 -3.04 5.92 15.39
C PRO A 123 -3.79 4.72 14.82
N ASP A 124 -3.45 3.50 15.27
CA ASP A 124 -4.09 2.25 14.83
C ASP A 124 -4.12 2.06 13.31
N VAL A 125 -3.04 2.47 12.63
CA VAL A 125 -2.93 2.30 11.17
C VAL A 125 -2.94 0.82 10.79
N ALA A 126 -3.86 0.44 9.90
CA ALA A 126 -3.87 -0.87 9.28
C ALA A 126 -2.94 -0.86 8.04
N LEU A 127 -1.87 -1.63 8.10
CA LEU A 127 -0.87 -1.71 7.05
C LEU A 127 -1.09 -2.93 6.17
N THR A 128 -1.23 -2.71 4.87
CA THR A 128 -1.32 -3.80 3.90
C THR A 128 -0.36 -3.58 2.73
N SER A 129 0.05 -4.66 2.08
CA SER A 129 1.02 -4.59 0.99
C SER A 129 0.86 -5.76 0.02
N ASP A 130 1.51 -5.63 -1.14
CA ASP A 130 1.65 -6.69 -2.14
C ASP A 130 3.09 -7.19 -2.16
N ILE A 131 3.27 -8.50 -2.30
CA ILE A 131 4.57 -9.16 -2.45
C ILE A 131 4.53 -10.13 -3.61
N ILE A 132 5.57 -10.10 -4.43
CA ILE A 132 5.81 -11.03 -5.53
C ILE A 132 7.02 -11.88 -5.19
N VAL A 133 6.85 -13.20 -5.19
CA VAL A 133 7.89 -14.20 -4.94
C VAL A 133 8.36 -14.82 -6.25
N GLY A 134 9.65 -15.09 -6.38
CA GLY A 134 10.22 -15.78 -7.52
C GLY A 134 10.32 -14.89 -8.76
N PHE A 135 10.61 -13.61 -8.60
CA PHE A 135 10.90 -12.71 -9.72
C PHE A 135 12.19 -13.18 -10.43
N PRO A 136 12.30 -13.08 -11.78
CA PRO A 136 13.49 -13.50 -12.51
C PRO A 136 14.76 -12.85 -11.96
N GLY A 137 15.73 -13.70 -11.60
CA GLY A 137 16.99 -13.30 -10.98
C GLY A 137 16.94 -13.07 -9.47
N GLU A 138 15.81 -13.32 -8.80
CA GLU A 138 15.75 -13.36 -7.34
C GLU A 138 16.56 -14.56 -6.82
N THR A 139 17.33 -14.37 -5.75
CA THR A 139 18.01 -15.45 -5.04
C THR A 139 17.28 -15.76 -3.74
N TYR A 140 17.65 -16.87 -3.10
CA TYR A 140 17.06 -17.21 -1.79
C TYR A 140 17.42 -16.17 -0.73
N GLU A 141 18.60 -15.56 -0.82
CA GLU A 141 19.03 -14.47 0.06
C GLU A 141 18.14 -13.22 -0.13
N ASP A 142 17.80 -12.85 -1.35
CA ASP A 142 16.84 -11.75 -1.61
C ASP A 142 15.46 -12.06 -1.04
N PHE A 143 15.02 -13.30 -1.18
CA PHE A 143 13.76 -13.75 -0.58
C PHE A 143 13.81 -13.68 0.95
N GLN A 144 14.92 -14.02 1.58
CA GLN A 144 15.11 -13.88 3.04
C GLN A 144 15.06 -12.40 3.47
N GLU A 145 15.57 -11.46 2.66
CA GLU A 145 15.36 -10.02 2.90
C GLU A 145 13.88 -9.65 2.90
N THR A 146 13.09 -10.26 2.00
CA THR A 146 11.64 -10.06 1.96
C THR A 146 10.96 -10.60 3.22
N LEU A 147 11.32 -11.80 3.70
CA LEU A 147 10.79 -12.34 4.96
C LEU A 147 11.21 -11.48 6.18
N SER A 148 12.44 -10.98 6.17
CA SER A 148 12.91 -10.05 7.21
C SER A 148 12.09 -8.78 7.24
N LEU A 149 11.76 -8.19 6.08
CA LEU A 149 10.89 -7.03 5.98
C LEU A 149 9.50 -7.32 6.56
N ILE A 150 8.90 -8.45 6.22
CA ILE A 150 7.57 -8.85 6.71
C ILE A 150 7.57 -8.94 8.24
N ARG A 151 8.60 -9.57 8.84
CA ARG A 151 8.74 -9.69 10.30
C ARG A 151 8.94 -8.33 10.99
N GLU A 152 9.63 -7.39 10.33
CA GLU A 152 9.90 -6.04 10.85
C GLU A 152 8.65 -5.17 10.78
N VAL A 153 7.97 -5.16 9.64
CA VAL A 153 6.78 -4.34 9.41
C VAL A 153 5.54 -4.87 10.14
N LYS A 154 5.36 -6.20 10.20
CA LYS A 154 4.19 -6.87 10.80
C LYS A 154 2.89 -6.37 10.19
N TYR A 155 2.70 -6.63 8.90
CA TYR A 155 1.50 -6.23 8.18
C TYR A 155 0.23 -6.88 8.73
N ASP A 156 -0.87 -6.13 8.72
CA ASP A 156 -2.20 -6.66 9.04
C ASP A 156 -2.68 -7.65 7.97
N SER A 157 -2.36 -7.38 6.71
CA SER A 157 -2.62 -8.30 5.61
C SER A 157 -1.62 -8.12 4.47
N LEU A 158 -1.29 -9.24 3.81
CA LEU A 158 -0.46 -9.26 2.61
C LEU A 158 -1.21 -9.94 1.46
N PHE A 159 -1.16 -9.31 0.29
CA PHE A 159 -1.51 -9.94 -0.97
C PHE A 159 -0.23 -10.50 -1.60
N THR A 160 -0.14 -11.82 -1.68
CA THR A 160 1.09 -12.51 -2.07
C THR A 160 0.88 -13.25 -3.39
N PHE A 161 1.84 -13.12 -4.29
CA PHE A 161 1.78 -13.68 -5.63
C PHE A 161 3.09 -14.37 -5.97
N ILE A 162 3.00 -15.52 -6.67
CA ILE A 162 4.14 -16.09 -7.38
C ILE A 162 4.28 -15.33 -8.70
N TYR A 163 5.50 -14.91 -9.04
CA TYR A 163 5.75 -14.24 -10.30
C TYR A 163 5.22 -15.07 -11.49
N SER A 164 4.47 -14.43 -12.35
CA SER A 164 3.98 -14.98 -13.61
C SER A 164 4.40 -14.06 -14.77
N PRO A 165 5.10 -14.59 -15.79
CA PRO A 165 5.58 -13.77 -16.90
C PRO A 165 4.40 -13.22 -17.72
N ARG A 166 4.43 -11.91 -17.96
CA ARG A 166 3.44 -11.23 -18.81
C ARG A 166 4.06 -10.92 -20.16
N LYS A 167 3.46 -11.41 -21.23
CA LYS A 167 3.94 -11.18 -22.60
C LYS A 167 4.12 -9.68 -22.88
N GLY A 168 5.28 -9.32 -23.48
CA GLY A 168 5.62 -7.94 -23.81
C GLY A 168 6.25 -7.13 -22.68
N THR A 169 6.58 -7.75 -21.53
CA THR A 169 7.34 -7.10 -20.46
C THR A 169 8.80 -7.52 -20.49
N LYS A 170 9.71 -6.59 -20.13
CA LYS A 170 11.15 -6.91 -20.01
C LYS A 170 11.41 -8.07 -19.05
N ALA A 171 10.64 -8.17 -17.97
CA ALA A 171 10.78 -9.25 -17.01
C ALA A 171 10.48 -10.64 -17.61
N ALA A 172 9.59 -10.73 -18.60
CA ALA A 172 9.29 -12.00 -19.27
C ALA A 172 10.43 -12.47 -20.19
N GLU A 173 11.35 -11.57 -20.56
CA GLU A 173 12.52 -11.86 -21.40
C GLU A 173 13.77 -12.18 -20.55
N MET A 174 13.70 -11.97 -19.24
CA MET A 174 14.81 -12.25 -18.32
C MET A 174 14.96 -13.75 -18.11
N PRO A 175 16.21 -14.26 -17.96
CA PRO A 175 16.45 -15.63 -17.53
C PRO A 175 15.80 -15.88 -16.16
N ASP A 176 15.01 -16.93 -16.08
CA ASP A 176 14.33 -17.36 -14.85
C ASP A 176 14.86 -18.74 -14.42
N PRO A 177 15.96 -18.80 -13.65
CA PRO A 177 16.58 -20.06 -13.25
C PRO A 177 15.82 -20.78 -12.15
N ILE A 178 14.84 -20.13 -11.50
CA ILE A 178 14.14 -20.69 -10.35
C ILE A 178 13.03 -21.61 -10.84
N SER A 179 13.03 -22.86 -10.40
CA SER A 179 11.97 -23.79 -10.72
C SER A 179 10.62 -23.39 -10.10
N GLN A 180 9.52 -23.80 -10.72
CA GLN A 180 8.19 -23.55 -10.15
C GLN A 180 7.99 -24.22 -8.79
N GLU A 181 8.62 -25.37 -8.58
CA GLU A 181 8.61 -26.07 -7.29
C GLU A 181 9.30 -25.25 -6.21
N GLU A 182 10.44 -24.65 -6.52
CA GLU A 182 11.19 -23.81 -5.60
C GLU A 182 10.44 -22.52 -5.27
N LYS A 183 9.87 -21.84 -6.27
CA LYS A 183 8.97 -20.69 -6.05
C LYS A 183 7.78 -21.05 -5.15
N GLY A 184 7.20 -22.24 -5.36
CA GLY A 184 6.11 -22.74 -4.52
C GLY A 184 6.55 -23.02 -3.09
N ARG A 185 7.81 -23.45 -2.87
CA ARG A 185 8.39 -23.63 -1.53
C ARG A 185 8.55 -22.29 -0.82
N TRP A 186 9.17 -21.29 -1.48
CA TRP A 186 9.33 -19.96 -0.92
C TRP A 186 7.97 -19.29 -0.62
N PHE A 187 7.00 -19.48 -1.50
CA PHE A 187 5.66 -18.95 -1.29
C PHE A 187 4.99 -19.53 -0.03
N ARG A 188 5.13 -20.84 0.23
CA ARG A 188 4.61 -21.47 1.46
C ARG A 188 5.31 -20.92 2.70
N GLU A 189 6.65 -20.80 2.66
CA GLU A 189 7.44 -20.20 3.75
C GLU A 189 6.98 -18.77 4.07
N LEU A 190 6.67 -17.97 3.05
CA LEU A 190 6.13 -16.61 3.25
C LEU A 190 4.76 -16.64 3.93
N LEU A 191 3.87 -17.55 3.50
CA LEU A 191 2.54 -17.67 4.11
C LEU A 191 2.62 -18.12 5.58
N GLU A 192 3.57 -18.99 5.93
CA GLU A 192 3.81 -19.41 7.31
C GLU A 192 4.24 -18.19 8.17
N VAL A 193 5.21 -17.41 7.71
CA VAL A 193 5.66 -16.19 8.40
C VAL A 193 4.51 -15.19 8.58
N GLN A 194 3.69 -14.97 7.55
CA GLN A 194 2.54 -14.06 7.67
C GLN A 194 1.48 -14.62 8.63
N GLY A 195 1.26 -15.93 8.64
CA GLY A 195 0.35 -16.61 9.55
C GLY A 195 0.76 -16.44 11.02
N GLU A 196 2.05 -16.56 11.34
CA GLU A 196 2.59 -16.33 12.67
C GLU A 196 2.33 -14.89 13.17
N ILE A 197 2.48 -13.89 12.28
CA ILE A 197 2.23 -12.48 12.59
C ILE A 197 0.74 -12.25 12.84
N GLY A 198 -0.14 -12.78 11.97
CA GLY A 198 -1.59 -12.64 12.09
C GLY A 198 -2.13 -13.26 13.38
N CYS A 199 -1.64 -14.44 13.78
CA CYS A 199 -1.97 -15.05 15.06
C CYS A 199 -1.57 -14.19 16.26
N SER A 200 -0.37 -13.59 16.22
CA SER A 200 0.12 -12.72 17.30
C SER A 200 -0.74 -11.46 17.45
N SER A 201 -1.18 -10.87 16.35
CA SER A 201 -2.05 -9.68 16.36
C SER A 201 -3.44 -9.99 16.87
N SER A 202 -4.02 -11.14 16.50
CA SER A 202 -5.35 -11.58 16.97
C SER A 202 -5.38 -11.88 18.46
N VAL A 203 -4.32 -12.44 19.03
CA VAL A 203 -4.21 -12.72 20.48
C VAL A 203 -4.13 -11.42 21.27
N SER A 204 -3.43 -10.40 20.76
CA SER A 204 -3.36 -9.08 21.39
C SER A 204 -4.73 -8.39 21.42
N TYR A 205 -5.53 -8.51 20.36
CA TYR A 205 -6.86 -7.92 20.26
C TYR A 205 -7.90 -8.60 21.19
N THR A 206 -7.79 -9.92 21.38
CA THR A 206 -8.66 -10.65 22.31
C THR A 206 -8.34 -10.36 23.77
N HIS A 207 -7.08 -10.09 24.12
CA HIS A 207 -6.72 -9.72 25.50
C HIS A 207 -7.17 -8.30 25.88
N LEU A 208 -7.19 -7.35 24.94
CA LEU A 208 -7.67 -5.99 25.21
C LEU A 208 -9.21 -5.93 25.40
N ARG A 209 -9.98 -6.82 24.77
CA ARG A 209 -11.44 -6.92 24.98
C ARG A 209 -11.89 -7.68 26.23
N ALA A 210 -11.00 -8.42 26.86
CA ALA A 210 -11.30 -9.17 28.08
C ALA A 210 -11.20 -8.33 29.39
N HIS A 211 -10.81 -7.06 29.29
CA HIS A 211 -10.66 -6.13 30.42
C HIS A 211 -11.62 -4.92 30.38
N GLU A 212 -12.58 -4.89 29.45
CA GLU A 212 -13.75 -4.01 29.49
C GLU A 212 -15.00 -4.80 29.89
#